data_f9a6c40dd73802bdba6efc5ce89e482d
#
_entry.id   f9a6c40dd73802bdba6efc5ce89e482d
#
_cell.length_a   1.000
_cell.length_b   1.000
_cell.length_c   1.000
_cell.angle_alpha   90.00
_cell.angle_beta   90.00
_cell.angle_gamma   90.00
#
_symmetry.space_group_name_H-M   'P 1'
#
loop_
_entity.id
_entity.type
_entity.pdbx_description
1 polymer ?
#
loop_
_entity_poly.entity_id
_entity_poly.type
_entity_poly.pdbx_seq_one_letter_code
_entity_poly.pdbx_strand_id
1 'polypeptide(L)'
;MSEGVRKYDKDMDHKSITRDGMDWYSADTPGFHLDGLHWRKAGDPFRRIPLDAHVTEAVDYLSWHTAGCMLRFKSDAAEIRVHVRYEKVDRWDHMPCTAYMGFDLYTGSGTAKFYHKTARFNWQENEYTSIIFGPGMEKKMREFTIHFPLYAHPEEFEIGLTCGSVIAEPEPWIDPRPIVVYGTSIQQGGCASRPGMCHTNIMSRLLNRPFVNLGFSGSANGEPEMAHVMAKVKDPAMFVLDFDANAGVGRLRQNLPGFIDILREKHPETPILLISRLLYAAEIAGKLEFVPIRRDFTSIHINELERRRKMGDQNIHFLDGSTLYGPDPSECTVDGVHATDLGFYHISRRTAPVIARILSTIK
;
A
#
# COMPACT_ATOMS: atom_id res chain seq x y z
N MET A 1 -9.74 31.58 17.75
CA MET A 1 -9.30 31.03 19.06
C MET A 1 -8.23 31.96 19.60
N SER A 2 -8.33 32.34 20.84
CA SER A 2 -7.58 33.43 21.45
C SER A 2 -6.09 33.08 21.63
N GLU A 3 -5.19 34.04 21.42
CA GLU A 3 -3.75 34.02 21.70
C GLU A 3 -3.37 33.45 23.10
N GLY A 4 -4.34 33.34 24.00
CA GLY A 4 -4.12 32.94 25.40
C GLY A 4 -3.77 31.42 25.58
N VAL A 5 -4.30 30.52 24.74
CA VAL A 5 -4.06 29.09 24.92
C VAL A 5 -2.68 28.68 24.38
N ARG A 6 -2.21 29.28 23.29
CA ARG A 6 -0.89 29.07 22.69
C ARG A 6 0.28 29.41 23.63
N LYS A 7 0.07 30.27 24.59
CA LYS A 7 1.10 30.70 25.56
C LYS A 7 1.43 29.61 26.59
N TYR A 8 0.52 28.66 26.83
CA TYR A 8 0.60 27.69 27.91
C TYR A 8 0.74 26.23 27.43
N ASP A 9 0.40 25.97 26.18
CA ASP A 9 0.53 24.64 25.58
C ASP A 9 1.21 24.75 24.20
N LYS A 10 2.52 24.46 24.19
CA LYS A 10 3.36 24.52 22.97
C LYS A 10 3.04 23.40 21.99
N ASP A 11 2.43 22.31 22.45
CA ASP A 11 2.03 21.18 21.61
C ASP A 11 0.72 21.47 20.84
N MET A 12 0.04 22.56 21.21
CA MET A 12 -1.10 23.12 20.45
C MET A 12 -0.68 24.09 19.35
N ASP A 13 0.59 24.38 19.21
CA ASP A 13 1.09 25.27 18.17
C ASP A 13 1.42 24.47 16.90
N HIS A 14 0.38 24.01 16.21
CA HIS A 14 0.55 23.44 14.88
C HIS A 14 0.95 24.58 13.95
N LYS A 15 2.22 24.60 13.57
CA LYS A 15 2.78 25.58 12.64
C LYS A 15 2.16 25.39 11.26
N SER A 16 0.98 25.96 11.04
CA SER A 16 0.56 26.26 9.67
C SER A 16 1.38 27.46 9.20
N ILE A 17 2.11 27.27 8.12
CA ILE A 17 2.78 28.37 7.44
C ILE A 17 1.86 28.84 6.33
N THR A 18 1.31 30.07 6.47
CA THR A 18 0.53 30.66 5.39
C THR A 18 1.47 31.14 4.30
N ARG A 19 1.41 30.52 3.13
CA ARG A 19 2.08 30.95 1.91
C ARG A 19 1.15 30.77 0.71
N ASP A 20 1.21 31.66 -0.25
CA ASP A 20 0.40 31.60 -1.49
C ASP A 20 -1.12 31.45 -1.25
N GLY A 21 -1.64 32.05 -0.17
CA GLY A 21 -3.06 31.95 0.19
C GLY A 21 -3.51 30.61 0.76
N MET A 22 -2.57 29.76 1.19
CA MET A 22 -2.81 28.44 1.77
C MET A 22 -2.22 28.36 3.17
N ASP A 23 -2.89 27.64 4.06
CA ASP A 23 -2.33 27.17 5.32
C ASP A 23 -1.69 25.80 5.09
N TRP A 24 -0.39 25.66 5.39
CA TRP A 24 0.38 24.47 5.16
C TRP A 24 0.59 23.66 6.42
N TYR A 25 0.46 22.35 6.33
CA TYR A 25 0.47 21.41 7.44
C TYR A 25 1.34 20.22 7.14
N SER A 26 2.06 19.71 8.14
CA SER A 26 2.74 18.42 8.05
C SER A 26 1.75 17.25 8.11
N ALA A 27 2.19 16.06 7.71
CA ALA A 27 1.38 14.84 7.82
C ALA A 27 1.03 14.45 9.27
N ASP A 28 1.73 15.01 10.25
CA ASP A 28 1.57 14.72 11.68
C ASP A 28 0.62 15.72 12.38
N THR A 29 -0.03 16.60 11.63
CA THR A 29 -1.00 17.54 12.17
C THR A 29 -2.22 16.80 12.74
N PRO A 30 -2.68 17.10 13.97
CA PRO A 30 -3.89 16.51 14.53
C PRO A 30 -5.10 16.65 13.63
N GLY A 31 -5.88 15.56 13.57
CA GLY A 31 -6.97 15.39 12.61
C GLY A 31 -6.54 14.77 11.29
N PHE A 32 -5.24 14.62 11.05
CA PHE A 32 -4.71 13.81 9.94
C PHE A 32 -4.37 12.41 10.42
N HIS A 33 -4.80 11.40 9.64
CA HIS A 33 -4.45 10.00 9.85
C HIS A 33 -3.56 9.53 8.71
N LEU A 34 -2.30 9.21 9.04
CA LEU A 34 -1.34 8.64 8.12
C LEU A 34 -1.36 7.11 8.26
N ASP A 35 -2.03 6.43 7.35
CA ASP A 35 -2.16 4.97 7.31
C ASP A 35 -1.10 4.33 6.39
N GLY A 36 -0.81 3.05 6.60
CA GLY A 36 0.09 2.25 5.74
C GLY A 36 1.56 2.24 6.16
N LEU A 37 2.00 3.17 7.02
CA LEU A 37 3.33 3.22 7.62
C LEU A 37 3.26 2.78 9.09
N HIS A 38 3.02 1.50 9.31
CA HIS A 38 2.62 0.92 10.60
C HIS A 38 3.56 1.25 11.77
N TRP A 39 4.86 1.37 11.53
CA TRP A 39 5.87 1.61 12.58
C TRP A 39 6.27 3.08 12.74
N ARG A 40 5.82 3.94 11.83
CA ARG A 40 6.15 5.36 11.86
C ARG A 40 5.45 6.06 13.03
N LYS A 41 6.18 6.90 13.74
CA LYS A 41 5.67 7.85 14.74
C LYS A 41 5.72 9.27 14.18
N ALA A 42 5.03 10.19 14.83
CA ALA A 42 5.12 11.61 14.49
C ALA A 42 6.60 12.09 14.54
N GLY A 43 7.03 12.78 13.49
CA GLY A 43 8.41 13.23 13.31
C GLY A 43 9.37 12.19 12.68
N ASP A 44 9.01 10.91 12.62
CA ASP A 44 9.82 9.93 11.92
C ASP A 44 9.75 10.12 10.39
N PRO A 45 10.78 9.70 9.65
CA PRO A 45 10.74 9.70 8.19
C PRO A 45 9.68 8.74 7.65
N PHE A 46 9.31 8.90 6.37
CA PHE A 46 8.35 8.04 5.68
C PHE A 46 9.02 6.73 5.27
N ARG A 47 8.93 5.70 6.13
CA ARG A 47 9.50 4.37 5.89
C ARG A 47 8.50 3.28 6.22
N ARG A 48 8.44 2.22 5.39
CA ARG A 48 7.45 1.15 5.49
C ARG A 48 7.79 0.05 6.49
N ILE A 49 9.02 -0.02 6.98
CA ILE A 49 9.49 -0.98 8.00
C ILE A 49 10.14 -0.23 9.17
N PRO A 50 10.37 -0.86 10.34
CA PRO A 50 11.07 -0.22 11.45
C PRO A 50 12.43 0.36 11.05
N LEU A 51 12.82 1.49 11.66
CA LEU A 51 14.09 2.15 11.36
C LEU A 51 15.30 1.28 11.71
N ASP A 52 15.15 0.41 12.72
CA ASP A 52 16.15 -0.53 13.20
C ASP A 52 16.03 -1.94 12.58
N ALA A 53 15.26 -2.08 11.51
CA ALA A 53 15.10 -3.37 10.85
C ALA A 53 16.40 -3.79 10.13
N HIS A 54 16.88 -4.99 10.43
CA HIS A 54 18.00 -5.63 9.73
C HIS A 54 17.43 -6.49 8.59
N VAL A 55 17.54 -5.99 7.38
CA VAL A 55 17.03 -6.62 6.15
C VAL A 55 18.11 -6.54 5.07
N THR A 56 17.88 -7.15 3.90
CA THR A 56 18.80 -7.01 2.76
C THR A 56 18.89 -5.57 2.29
N GLU A 57 20.02 -5.16 1.71
CA GLU A 57 20.24 -3.79 1.20
C GLU A 57 19.13 -3.36 0.22
N ALA A 58 18.68 -4.26 -0.65
CA ALA A 58 17.61 -3.96 -1.60
C ALA A 58 16.26 -3.74 -0.92
N VAL A 59 15.92 -4.53 0.09
CA VAL A 59 14.69 -4.33 0.88
C VAL A 59 14.80 -3.05 1.70
N ASP A 60 15.96 -2.75 2.28
CA ASP A 60 16.22 -1.51 3.00
C ASP A 60 15.95 -0.30 2.11
N TYR A 61 16.59 -0.24 0.95
CA TYR A 61 16.39 0.83 -0.04
C TYR A 61 14.91 0.98 -0.44
N LEU A 62 14.25 -0.12 -0.82
CA LEU A 62 12.86 -0.08 -1.25
C LEU A 62 11.88 0.23 -0.10
N SER A 63 12.29 0.05 1.16
CA SER A 63 11.45 0.35 2.31
C SER A 63 11.17 1.85 2.50
N TRP A 64 11.98 2.72 1.91
CA TRP A 64 11.80 4.17 1.89
C TRP A 64 10.76 4.63 0.86
N HIS A 65 10.39 3.80 -0.11
CA HIS A 65 9.26 4.07 -0.99
C HIS A 65 7.94 3.94 -0.23
N THR A 66 7.01 4.86 -0.46
CA THR A 66 5.79 5.01 0.33
C THR A 66 4.58 4.22 -0.19
N ALA A 67 4.81 3.12 -0.93
CA ALA A 67 3.74 2.28 -1.46
C ALA A 67 2.74 1.86 -0.37
N GLY A 68 1.45 2.10 -0.60
CA GLY A 68 0.38 1.79 0.35
C GLY A 68 0.14 2.85 1.42
N CYS A 69 1.01 3.87 1.53
CA CYS A 69 0.80 5.00 2.44
C CYS A 69 -0.36 5.88 1.95
N MET A 70 -1.18 6.35 2.89
CA MET A 70 -2.25 7.30 2.60
C MET A 70 -2.50 8.24 3.77
N LEU A 71 -2.85 9.51 3.47
CA LEU A 71 -3.30 10.49 4.42
C LEU A 71 -4.81 10.65 4.34
N ARG A 72 -5.52 10.46 5.46
CA ARG A 72 -6.97 10.62 5.55
C ARG A 72 -7.34 11.71 6.54
N PHE A 73 -8.33 12.52 6.19
CA PHE A 73 -8.83 13.59 7.04
C PHE A 73 -10.18 14.12 6.53
N LYS A 74 -10.88 14.90 7.35
CA LYS A 74 -12.00 15.74 6.92
C LYS A 74 -11.58 17.19 6.87
N SER A 75 -12.08 17.91 5.88
CA SER A 75 -11.90 19.36 5.79
C SER A 75 -13.01 19.99 4.96
N ASP A 76 -13.26 21.30 5.20
CA ASP A 76 -14.13 22.12 4.37
C ASP A 76 -13.34 22.93 3.30
N ALA A 77 -12.08 22.58 3.09
CA ALA A 77 -11.20 23.27 2.13
C ALA A 77 -11.82 23.29 0.72
N ALA A 78 -11.78 24.45 0.07
CA ALA A 78 -12.18 24.64 -1.33
C ALA A 78 -11.05 24.32 -2.32
N GLU A 79 -9.81 24.31 -1.84
CA GLU A 79 -8.61 23.92 -2.59
C GLU A 79 -7.65 23.16 -1.68
N ILE A 80 -7.03 22.11 -2.22
CA ILE A 80 -5.97 21.34 -1.55
C ILE A 80 -4.79 21.24 -2.48
N ARG A 81 -3.60 21.53 -1.94
CA ARG A 81 -2.32 21.35 -2.62
C ARG A 81 -1.46 20.35 -1.85
N VAL A 82 -0.63 19.62 -2.57
CA VAL A 82 0.50 18.88 -1.98
C VAL A 82 1.79 19.57 -2.38
N HIS A 83 2.71 19.67 -1.44
CA HIS A 83 4.11 20.01 -1.67
C HIS A 83 4.97 18.84 -1.23
N VAL A 84 5.94 18.47 -2.06
CA VAL A 84 6.83 17.36 -1.79
C VAL A 84 8.21 17.66 -2.32
N ARG A 85 9.24 17.26 -1.56
CA ARG A 85 10.63 17.17 -2.00
C ARG A 85 11.13 15.75 -1.77
N TYR A 86 11.77 15.21 -2.81
CA TYR A 86 12.41 13.90 -2.82
C TYR A 86 13.92 14.07 -2.82
N GLU A 87 14.64 13.31 -2.01
CA GLU A 87 16.11 13.28 -2.07
C GLU A 87 16.56 12.73 -3.43
N LYS A 88 15.98 11.59 -3.83
CA LYS A 88 16.25 10.92 -5.09
C LYS A 88 14.99 10.28 -5.65
N VAL A 89 14.85 10.29 -6.96
CA VAL A 89 13.78 9.58 -7.67
C VAL A 89 14.40 8.75 -8.79
N ASP A 90 14.20 7.44 -8.73
CA ASP A 90 14.49 6.56 -9.86
C ASP A 90 13.39 6.68 -10.90
N ARG A 91 13.77 6.95 -12.15
CA ARG A 91 12.83 7.16 -13.25
C ARG A 91 12.82 5.94 -14.15
N TRP A 92 11.62 5.42 -14.39
CA TRP A 92 11.39 4.16 -15.09
C TRP A 92 10.66 4.44 -16.41
N ASP A 93 11.10 3.82 -17.50
CA ASP A 93 10.53 3.98 -18.85
C ASP A 93 9.13 3.34 -18.99
N HIS A 94 8.85 2.30 -18.20
CA HIS A 94 7.60 1.55 -18.23
C HIS A 94 6.62 1.89 -17.10
N MET A 95 7.00 2.79 -16.17
CA MET A 95 6.15 3.25 -15.08
C MET A 95 5.72 4.70 -15.25
N PRO A 96 4.43 5.03 -15.15
CA PRO A 96 3.97 6.42 -15.17
C PRO A 96 4.53 7.24 -14.01
N CYS A 97 5.07 8.43 -14.30
CA CYS A 97 5.58 9.33 -13.26
C CYS A 97 4.51 9.70 -12.22
N THR A 98 3.25 9.75 -12.64
CA THR A 98 2.10 9.97 -11.76
C THR A 98 1.91 8.89 -10.70
N ALA A 99 2.48 7.70 -10.88
CA ALA A 99 2.47 6.62 -9.90
C ALA A 99 3.75 6.55 -9.08
N TYR A 100 4.93 6.60 -9.73
CA TYR A 100 6.18 6.38 -8.99
C TYR A 100 6.55 7.57 -8.10
N MET A 101 6.15 8.82 -8.44
CA MET A 101 6.44 10.02 -7.64
C MET A 101 5.23 10.97 -7.47
N GLY A 102 4.03 10.58 -7.90
CA GLY A 102 2.83 11.41 -7.80
C GLY A 102 1.95 11.04 -6.61
N PHE A 103 1.01 11.93 -6.32
CA PHE A 103 -0.08 11.73 -5.36
C PHE A 103 -1.41 11.71 -6.10
N ASP A 104 -2.37 10.95 -5.60
CA ASP A 104 -3.76 11.05 -6.06
C ASP A 104 -4.73 11.23 -4.88
N LEU A 105 -5.87 11.86 -5.17
CA LEU A 105 -6.87 12.22 -4.18
C LEU A 105 -8.21 11.56 -4.50
N TYR A 106 -8.82 11.04 -3.45
CA TYR A 106 -10.19 10.56 -3.42
C TYR A 106 -11.02 11.38 -2.42
N THR A 107 -12.30 11.56 -2.72
CA THR A 107 -13.31 12.14 -1.82
C THR A 107 -14.31 11.08 -1.41
N GLY A 108 -14.89 11.22 -0.22
CA GLY A 108 -15.89 10.29 0.32
C GLY A 108 -15.35 9.37 1.40
N SER A 109 -16.23 8.66 2.09
CA SER A 109 -15.94 7.84 3.27
C SER A 109 -16.26 6.36 3.08
N GLY A 110 -15.75 5.52 3.96
CA GLY A 110 -16.00 4.07 3.95
C GLY A 110 -15.62 3.44 2.62
N THR A 111 -16.57 2.72 2.00
CA THR A 111 -16.41 2.13 0.66
C THR A 111 -16.84 3.07 -0.47
N ALA A 112 -17.46 4.22 -0.15
CA ALA A 112 -17.96 5.21 -1.12
C ALA A 112 -16.90 6.30 -1.35
N LYS A 113 -15.71 5.91 -1.82
CA LYS A 113 -14.61 6.81 -2.17
C LYS A 113 -14.51 6.98 -3.68
N PHE A 114 -14.52 8.23 -4.14
CA PHE A 114 -14.51 8.61 -5.54
C PHE A 114 -13.21 9.31 -5.89
N TYR A 115 -12.54 8.83 -6.94
CA TYR A 115 -11.35 9.47 -7.47
C TYR A 115 -11.68 10.91 -7.91
N HIS A 116 -10.81 11.84 -7.56
CA HIS A 116 -10.96 13.24 -7.95
C HIS A 116 -9.85 13.68 -8.90
N LYS A 117 -8.59 13.57 -8.49
CA LYS A 117 -7.46 14.11 -9.27
C LYS A 117 -6.15 13.46 -8.89
N THR A 118 -5.21 13.48 -9.84
CA THR A 118 -3.80 13.14 -9.64
C THR A 118 -2.96 14.41 -9.74
N ALA A 119 -1.92 14.53 -8.93
CA ALA A 119 -0.96 15.61 -8.99
C ALA A 119 -0.34 15.74 -10.39
N ARG A 120 -0.17 16.99 -10.86
CA ARG A 120 0.49 17.32 -12.13
C ARG A 120 1.73 18.13 -11.82
N PHE A 121 2.87 17.72 -12.35
CA PHE A 121 4.19 18.26 -12.02
C PHE A 121 5.17 18.06 -13.17
N ASN A 122 6.32 18.75 -13.12
CA ASN A 122 7.44 18.44 -13.98
C ASN A 122 8.17 17.19 -13.43
N TRP A 123 8.06 16.08 -14.12
CA TRP A 123 8.62 14.79 -13.70
C TRP A 123 10.17 14.75 -13.68
N GLN A 124 10.82 15.75 -14.26
CA GLN A 124 12.28 15.88 -14.24
C GLN A 124 12.81 16.49 -12.95
N GLU A 125 11.95 17.18 -12.19
CA GLU A 125 12.27 17.79 -10.92
C GLU A 125 11.99 16.86 -9.75
N ASN A 126 12.77 17.01 -8.69
CA ASN A 126 12.58 16.21 -7.46
C ASN A 126 11.75 16.96 -6.41
N GLU A 127 11.27 18.16 -6.74
CA GLU A 127 10.42 18.98 -5.86
C GLU A 127 9.29 19.59 -6.66
N TYR A 128 8.08 19.57 -6.09
CA TYR A 128 6.95 20.26 -6.72
C TYR A 128 5.84 20.60 -5.73
N THR A 129 5.02 21.58 -6.14
CA THR A 129 3.71 21.85 -5.54
C THR A 129 2.63 21.61 -6.58
N SER A 130 1.57 20.89 -6.22
CA SER A 130 0.49 20.56 -7.16
C SER A 130 -0.88 20.67 -6.51
N ILE A 131 -1.85 21.27 -7.24
CA ILE A 131 -3.25 21.32 -6.84
C ILE A 131 -3.87 19.93 -7.10
N ILE A 132 -4.34 19.28 -6.04
CA ILE A 132 -5.00 17.95 -6.12
C ILE A 132 -6.50 17.99 -5.84
N PHE A 133 -7.02 19.14 -5.33
CA PHE A 133 -8.45 19.42 -5.20
C PHE A 133 -8.68 20.89 -5.50
N GLY A 134 -9.78 21.24 -6.20
CA GLY A 134 -10.02 22.62 -6.66
C GLY A 134 -9.23 22.97 -7.93
N PRO A 135 -9.04 24.29 -8.25
CA PRO A 135 -9.69 25.43 -7.64
C PRO A 135 -11.20 25.54 -7.98
N GLY A 136 -11.89 26.40 -7.23
CA GLY A 136 -13.30 26.70 -7.50
C GLY A 136 -14.33 25.72 -6.94
N MET A 137 -13.87 24.82 -6.07
CA MET A 137 -14.79 23.95 -5.33
C MET A 137 -15.47 24.73 -4.20
N GLU A 138 -16.73 24.37 -3.92
CA GLU A 138 -17.49 24.91 -2.81
C GLU A 138 -16.82 24.59 -1.47
N LYS A 139 -16.75 25.56 -0.54
CA LYS A 139 -16.34 25.33 0.84
C LYS A 139 -17.38 24.48 1.56
N LYS A 140 -17.08 23.18 1.71
CA LYS A 140 -17.98 22.19 2.29
C LYS A 140 -17.19 21.06 2.92
N MET A 141 -17.59 20.61 4.11
CA MET A 141 -16.98 19.48 4.79
C MET A 141 -17.04 18.21 3.92
N ARG A 142 -15.85 17.63 3.65
CA ARG A 142 -15.65 16.37 2.91
C ARG A 142 -14.60 15.55 3.60
N GLU A 143 -14.64 14.24 3.39
CA GLU A 143 -13.53 13.37 3.73
C GLU A 143 -12.63 13.18 2.51
N PHE A 144 -11.34 13.26 2.75
CA PHE A 144 -10.29 13.12 1.76
C PHE A 144 -9.39 11.94 2.07
N THR A 145 -8.94 11.25 1.03
CA THR A 145 -7.87 10.25 1.09
C THR A 145 -6.85 10.58 0.01
N ILE A 146 -5.62 10.84 0.41
CA ILE A 146 -4.49 11.13 -0.48
C ILE A 146 -3.54 9.94 -0.42
N HIS A 147 -3.35 9.24 -1.54
CA HIS A 147 -2.38 8.16 -1.63
C HIS A 147 -1.02 8.71 -2.01
N PHE A 148 0.02 8.17 -1.40
CA PHE A 148 1.41 8.53 -1.57
C PHE A 148 2.07 7.77 -2.72
N PRO A 149 3.21 8.26 -3.24
CA PRO A 149 3.97 7.64 -4.31
C PRO A 149 4.30 6.17 -4.07
N LEU A 150 4.34 5.38 -5.14
CA LEU A 150 4.63 3.95 -5.04
C LEU A 150 6.14 3.63 -5.06
N TYR A 151 6.96 4.47 -5.69
CA TYR A 151 8.40 4.22 -5.90
C TYR A 151 9.28 5.43 -5.61
N ALA A 152 8.84 6.33 -4.77
CA ALA A 152 9.64 7.46 -4.33
C ALA A 152 9.65 7.60 -2.81
N HIS A 153 10.71 8.22 -2.30
CA HIS A 153 10.91 8.52 -0.90
C HIS A 153 10.70 10.03 -0.68
N PRO A 154 9.53 10.47 -0.19
CA PRO A 154 9.35 11.85 0.25
C PRO A 154 10.25 12.15 1.44
N GLU A 155 11.15 13.11 1.29
CA GLU A 155 11.95 13.65 2.39
C GLU A 155 11.16 14.74 3.13
N GLU A 156 10.48 15.59 2.35
CA GLU A 156 9.55 16.59 2.86
C GLU A 156 8.18 16.40 2.21
N PHE A 157 7.15 16.49 3.01
CA PHE A 157 5.76 16.48 2.55
C PHE A 157 4.93 17.45 3.39
N GLU A 158 4.22 18.31 2.70
CA GLU A 158 3.25 19.24 3.28
C GLU A 158 1.94 19.20 2.49
N ILE A 159 0.84 19.47 3.17
CA ILE A 159 -0.47 19.64 2.59
C ILE A 159 -0.92 21.10 2.81
N GLY A 160 -1.25 21.80 1.73
CA GLY A 160 -1.81 23.14 1.75
C GLY A 160 -3.34 23.05 1.66
N LEU A 161 -4.03 23.69 2.60
CA LEU A 161 -5.48 23.86 2.60
C LEU A 161 -5.83 25.33 2.42
N THR A 162 -6.97 25.64 1.78
CA THR A 162 -7.48 27.02 1.73
C THR A 162 -7.45 27.65 3.12
N CYS A 163 -6.95 28.86 3.25
CA CYS A 163 -6.80 29.57 4.54
C CYS A 163 -8.08 29.52 5.38
N GLY A 164 -7.91 29.21 6.68
CA GLY A 164 -9.01 29.11 7.64
C GLY A 164 -9.94 27.93 7.40
N SER A 165 -9.46 26.87 6.73
CA SER A 165 -10.19 25.60 6.62
C SER A 165 -10.13 24.82 7.93
N VAL A 166 -11.21 24.12 8.23
CA VAL A 166 -11.29 23.20 9.37
C VAL A 166 -10.62 21.89 9.01
N ILE A 167 -9.87 21.31 9.95
CA ILE A 167 -9.36 19.93 9.89
C ILE A 167 -10.08 19.13 10.97
N ALA A 168 -10.56 17.94 10.62
CA ALA A 168 -11.20 17.01 11.54
C ALA A 168 -10.83 15.55 11.20
N GLU A 169 -11.00 14.68 12.19
CA GLU A 169 -10.75 13.25 12.10
C GLU A 169 -11.56 12.61 10.96
N PRO A 170 -10.97 11.70 10.17
CA PRO A 170 -11.69 10.93 9.17
C PRO A 170 -12.65 9.93 9.84
N GLU A 171 -13.59 9.37 9.07
CA GLU A 171 -14.36 8.23 9.55
C GLU A 171 -13.44 7.05 9.91
N PRO A 172 -13.69 6.33 11.01
CA PRO A 172 -12.89 5.18 11.38
C PRO A 172 -13.02 4.06 10.34
N TRP A 173 -11.98 3.24 10.26
CA TRP A 173 -12.06 1.98 9.55
C TRP A 173 -13.13 1.08 10.17
N ILE A 174 -13.78 0.21 9.37
CA ILE A 174 -14.72 -0.79 9.89
C ILE A 174 -14.04 -1.74 10.90
N ASP A 175 -12.76 -1.96 10.72
CA ASP A 175 -11.87 -2.66 11.64
C ASP A 175 -10.47 -2.05 11.45
N PRO A 176 -9.87 -1.49 12.52
CA PRO A 176 -8.57 -0.83 12.44
C PRO A 176 -7.39 -1.80 12.34
N ARG A 177 -7.60 -3.09 12.51
CA ARG A 177 -6.53 -4.10 12.41
C ARG A 177 -6.06 -4.20 10.95
N PRO A 178 -4.76 -4.04 10.69
CA PRO A 178 -4.26 -3.98 9.32
C PRO A 178 -4.24 -5.36 8.64
N ILE A 179 -4.45 -5.36 7.33
CA ILE A 179 -4.11 -6.48 6.46
C ILE A 179 -2.69 -6.24 5.96
N VAL A 180 -1.78 -7.16 6.29
CA VAL A 180 -0.35 -7.04 5.98
C VAL A 180 -0.04 -7.85 4.73
N VAL A 181 0.41 -7.19 3.68
CA VAL A 181 0.69 -7.82 2.37
C VAL A 181 2.19 -7.80 2.12
N TYR A 182 2.81 -8.96 1.99
CA TYR A 182 4.21 -9.13 1.60
C TYR A 182 4.30 -9.72 0.19
N GLY A 183 5.14 -9.10 -0.65
CA GLY A 183 5.33 -9.59 -2.00
C GLY A 183 6.23 -8.72 -2.88
N THR A 184 6.05 -8.84 -4.17
CA THR A 184 6.96 -8.39 -5.23
C THR A 184 6.71 -6.95 -5.68
N SER A 185 7.22 -6.58 -6.87
CA SER A 185 6.91 -5.33 -7.58
C SER A 185 5.40 -5.15 -7.81
N ILE A 186 4.67 -6.24 -8.01
CA ILE A 186 3.22 -6.19 -8.22
C ILE A 186 2.53 -5.72 -6.92
N GLN A 187 2.95 -6.25 -5.76
CA GLN A 187 2.43 -5.80 -4.46
C GLN A 187 2.83 -4.36 -4.16
N GLN A 188 4.05 -3.95 -4.55
CA GLN A 188 4.48 -2.55 -4.43
C GLN A 188 3.64 -1.61 -5.32
N GLY A 189 3.09 -2.11 -6.43
CA GLY A 189 2.24 -1.36 -7.35
C GLY A 189 2.93 -0.96 -8.65
N GLY A 190 3.96 -1.70 -9.06
CA GLY A 190 4.70 -1.45 -10.30
C GLY A 190 3.79 -1.39 -11.52
N CYS A 191 3.92 -0.31 -12.32
CA CYS A 191 3.16 0.00 -13.53
C CYS A 191 1.70 0.43 -13.34
N ALA A 192 1.21 0.64 -12.11
CA ALA A 192 -0.04 1.37 -11.91
C ALA A 192 0.06 2.78 -12.51
N SER A 193 -1.04 3.34 -13.01
CA SER A 193 -1.03 4.71 -13.58
C SER A 193 -0.91 5.80 -12.51
N ARG A 194 -1.32 5.52 -11.28
CA ARG A 194 -1.33 6.41 -10.12
C ARG A 194 -1.42 5.60 -8.82
N PRO A 195 -1.04 6.15 -7.66
CA PRO A 195 -0.97 5.39 -6.41
C PRO A 195 -2.24 4.66 -6.02
N GLY A 196 -3.41 5.31 -6.17
CA GLY A 196 -4.69 4.71 -5.84
C GLY A 196 -5.09 3.51 -6.71
N MET A 197 -4.38 3.24 -7.82
CA MET A 197 -4.61 2.06 -8.66
C MET A 197 -3.76 0.86 -8.26
N CYS A 198 -2.80 0.99 -7.33
CA CYS A 198 -2.19 -0.18 -6.71
C CYS A 198 -3.28 -1.05 -6.06
N HIS A 199 -3.21 -2.37 -6.22
CA HIS A 199 -4.28 -3.28 -5.78
C HIS A 199 -4.54 -3.23 -4.28
N THR A 200 -3.52 -3.02 -3.43
CA THR A 200 -3.71 -2.86 -1.98
C THR A 200 -4.55 -1.63 -1.65
N ASN A 201 -4.34 -0.51 -2.37
CA ASN A 201 -5.14 0.70 -2.22
C ASN A 201 -6.57 0.52 -2.75
N ILE A 202 -6.77 -0.23 -3.84
CA ILE A 202 -8.12 -0.59 -4.32
C ILE A 202 -8.82 -1.47 -3.29
N MET A 203 -8.15 -2.52 -2.77
CA MET A 203 -8.73 -3.41 -1.75
C MET A 203 -9.05 -2.68 -0.46
N SER A 204 -8.21 -1.74 -0.03
CA SER A 204 -8.47 -0.88 1.14
C SER A 204 -9.79 -0.13 0.99
N ARG A 205 -10.05 0.47 -0.19
CA ARG A 205 -11.33 1.14 -0.47
C ARG A 205 -12.51 0.17 -0.55
N LEU A 206 -12.33 -1.01 -1.16
CA LEU A 206 -13.40 -2.01 -1.29
C LEU A 206 -13.82 -2.61 0.05
N LEU A 207 -12.86 -2.80 0.97
CA LEU A 207 -13.06 -3.46 2.25
C LEU A 207 -13.25 -2.47 3.41
N ASN A 208 -12.99 -1.19 3.21
CA ASN A 208 -12.89 -0.17 4.25
C ASN A 208 -12.00 -0.62 5.42
N ARG A 209 -10.77 -1.05 5.09
CA ARG A 209 -9.77 -1.56 6.05
C ARG A 209 -8.38 -1.02 5.73
N PRO A 210 -7.53 -0.82 6.75
CA PRO A 210 -6.15 -0.44 6.53
C PRO A 210 -5.33 -1.59 5.97
N PHE A 211 -4.40 -1.26 5.08
CA PHE A 211 -3.41 -2.19 4.54
C PHE A 211 -1.99 -1.72 4.89
N VAL A 212 -1.11 -2.65 5.22
CA VAL A 212 0.32 -2.44 5.29
C VAL A 212 0.95 -3.13 4.08
N ASN A 213 1.42 -2.32 3.13
CA ASN A 213 2.01 -2.81 1.89
C ASN A 213 3.52 -3.02 2.07
N LEU A 214 3.94 -4.28 2.12
CA LEU A 214 5.33 -4.71 2.16
C LEU A 214 5.73 -5.38 0.83
N GLY A 215 5.33 -4.78 -0.29
CA GLY A 215 5.81 -5.12 -1.61
C GLY A 215 7.23 -4.55 -1.84
N PHE A 216 8.15 -5.40 -2.30
CA PHE A 216 9.55 -5.03 -2.56
C PHE A 216 9.97 -5.54 -3.94
N SER A 217 10.06 -4.62 -4.88
CA SER A 217 10.34 -4.89 -6.29
C SER A 217 11.62 -5.70 -6.47
N GLY A 218 11.53 -6.89 -7.09
CA GLY A 218 12.69 -7.77 -7.33
C GLY A 218 13.29 -8.41 -6.07
N SER A 219 12.81 -8.08 -4.85
CA SER A 219 13.54 -8.35 -3.61
C SER A 219 12.77 -9.11 -2.54
N ALA A 220 11.50 -9.48 -2.80
CA ALA A 220 10.73 -10.29 -1.89
C ALA A 220 11.02 -11.79 -2.11
N ASN A 221 11.95 -12.35 -1.36
CA ASN A 221 12.39 -13.73 -1.51
C ASN A 221 11.96 -14.66 -0.36
N GLY A 222 11.12 -14.16 0.56
CA GLY A 222 10.70 -14.91 1.74
C GLY A 222 11.79 -15.04 2.80
N GLU A 223 12.63 -14.03 2.95
CA GLU A 223 13.70 -13.99 3.93
C GLU A 223 13.15 -14.00 5.36
N PRO A 224 13.76 -14.76 6.29
CA PRO A 224 13.34 -14.80 7.70
C PRO A 224 13.29 -13.41 8.36
N GLU A 225 14.17 -12.51 7.97
CA GLU A 225 14.25 -11.13 8.48
C GLU A 225 12.92 -10.38 8.22
N MET A 226 12.34 -10.55 7.03
CA MET A 226 11.06 -9.97 6.70
C MET A 226 9.90 -10.63 7.45
N ALA A 227 9.95 -11.94 7.67
CA ALA A 227 8.98 -12.63 8.53
C ALA A 227 9.00 -12.06 9.96
N HIS A 228 10.21 -11.81 10.52
CA HIS A 228 10.37 -11.18 11.84
C HIS A 228 9.86 -9.73 11.87
N VAL A 229 10.07 -8.95 10.80
CA VAL A 229 9.49 -7.60 10.68
C VAL A 229 7.96 -7.69 10.69
N MET A 230 7.37 -8.57 9.88
CA MET A 230 5.92 -8.74 9.82
C MET A 230 5.33 -9.23 11.16
N ALA A 231 6.03 -10.12 11.85
CA ALA A 231 5.63 -10.62 13.16
C ALA A 231 5.59 -9.55 14.26
N LYS A 232 6.23 -8.38 14.05
CA LYS A 232 6.16 -7.21 14.94
C LYS A 232 4.89 -6.37 14.72
N VAL A 233 4.08 -6.62 13.69
CA VAL A 233 2.82 -5.91 13.49
C VAL A 233 1.87 -6.24 14.64
N LYS A 234 1.41 -5.21 15.32
CA LYS A 234 0.49 -5.39 16.44
C LYS A 234 -0.91 -5.70 15.91
N ASP A 235 -1.50 -6.79 16.38
CA ASP A 235 -2.88 -7.22 16.10
C ASP A 235 -3.26 -7.18 14.61
N PRO A 236 -2.54 -7.91 13.72
CA PRO A 236 -2.89 -7.94 12.31
C PRO A 236 -4.19 -8.71 12.08
N ALA A 237 -5.07 -8.17 11.22
CA ALA A 237 -6.28 -8.89 10.81
C ALA A 237 -5.98 -10.09 9.92
N MET A 238 -4.93 -10.00 9.09
CA MET A 238 -4.54 -11.05 8.15
C MET A 238 -3.13 -10.78 7.62
N PHE A 239 -2.40 -11.85 7.30
CA PHE A 239 -1.22 -11.82 6.44
C PHE A 239 -1.56 -12.33 5.05
N VAL A 240 -1.05 -11.65 4.01
CA VAL A 240 -1.14 -12.08 2.61
C VAL A 240 0.28 -12.23 2.08
N LEU A 241 0.61 -13.42 1.60
CA LEU A 241 1.95 -13.76 1.09
C LEU A 241 1.89 -14.06 -0.41
N ASP A 242 2.56 -13.23 -1.21
CA ASP A 242 2.62 -13.31 -2.67
C ASP A 242 4.03 -12.91 -3.16
N PHE A 243 5.02 -13.79 -2.96
CA PHE A 243 6.42 -13.51 -3.27
C PHE A 243 7.07 -14.51 -4.24
N ASP A 244 6.29 -15.40 -4.83
CA ASP A 244 6.73 -16.49 -5.73
C ASP A 244 7.64 -16.00 -6.85
N ALA A 245 7.23 -14.91 -7.51
CA ALA A 245 7.91 -14.41 -8.71
C ALA A 245 9.34 -13.96 -8.45
N ASN A 246 9.65 -13.43 -7.26
CA ASN A 246 11.00 -13.03 -6.89
C ASN A 246 11.81 -14.20 -6.27
N ALA A 247 11.16 -14.99 -5.41
CA ALA A 247 11.82 -16.14 -4.77
C ALA A 247 12.26 -17.21 -5.77
N GLY A 248 11.44 -17.44 -6.79
CA GLY A 248 11.59 -18.62 -7.64
C GLY A 248 11.27 -19.92 -6.90
N VAL A 249 11.12 -21.02 -7.65
CA VAL A 249 10.67 -22.32 -7.12
C VAL A 249 11.58 -22.83 -5.98
N GLY A 250 12.88 -22.70 -6.13
CA GLY A 250 13.86 -23.18 -5.15
C GLY A 250 13.75 -22.49 -3.80
N ARG A 251 13.84 -21.17 -3.79
CA ARG A 251 13.75 -20.37 -2.55
C ARG A 251 12.35 -20.40 -1.95
N LEU A 252 11.29 -20.39 -2.75
CA LEU A 252 9.93 -20.53 -2.22
C LEU A 252 9.79 -21.83 -1.42
N ARG A 253 10.24 -22.97 -1.99
CA ARG A 253 10.19 -24.27 -1.30
C ARG A 253 10.98 -24.27 0.00
N GLN A 254 12.13 -23.61 0.01
CA GLN A 254 13.01 -23.52 1.19
C GLN A 254 12.44 -22.59 2.26
N ASN A 255 11.97 -21.40 1.88
CA ASN A 255 11.71 -20.31 2.80
C ASN A 255 10.26 -20.27 3.32
N LEU A 256 9.27 -20.66 2.49
CA LEU A 256 7.85 -20.53 2.84
C LEU A 256 7.48 -21.20 4.17
N PRO A 257 7.92 -22.45 4.48
CA PRO A 257 7.60 -23.08 5.75
C PRO A 257 8.11 -22.30 6.96
N GLY A 258 9.40 -21.93 6.95
CA GLY A 258 10.02 -21.17 8.04
C GLY A 258 9.45 -19.76 8.19
N PHE A 259 9.09 -19.10 7.08
CA PHE A 259 8.42 -17.80 7.09
C PHE A 259 7.09 -17.87 7.84
N ILE A 260 6.28 -18.88 7.56
CA ILE A 260 5.00 -19.09 8.24
C ILE A 260 5.23 -19.47 9.71
N ASP A 261 6.24 -20.31 10.04
CA ASP A 261 6.57 -20.66 11.42
C ASP A 261 6.83 -19.41 12.28
N ILE A 262 7.65 -18.47 11.77
CA ILE A 262 7.95 -17.19 12.44
C ILE A 262 6.66 -16.38 12.69
N LEU A 263 5.77 -16.29 11.69
CA LEU A 263 4.50 -15.58 11.87
C LEU A 263 3.62 -16.27 12.92
N ARG A 264 3.56 -17.61 12.93
CA ARG A 264 2.74 -18.40 13.86
C ARG A 264 3.22 -18.34 15.31
N GLU A 265 4.52 -18.16 15.55
CA GLU A 265 5.05 -17.95 16.91
C GLU A 265 4.43 -16.73 17.60
N LYS A 266 4.12 -15.67 16.86
CA LYS A 266 3.56 -14.43 17.40
C LYS A 266 2.06 -14.29 17.16
N HIS A 267 1.56 -14.87 16.09
CA HIS A 267 0.19 -14.73 15.61
C HIS A 267 -0.41 -16.11 15.29
N PRO A 268 -0.63 -16.97 16.30
CA PRO A 268 -1.06 -18.36 16.09
C PRO A 268 -2.41 -18.48 15.38
N GLU A 269 -3.32 -17.52 15.61
CA GLU A 269 -4.69 -17.56 15.10
C GLU A 269 -4.95 -16.61 13.91
N THR A 270 -4.02 -15.70 13.61
CA THR A 270 -4.20 -14.74 12.51
C THR A 270 -4.24 -15.45 11.16
N PRO A 271 -5.25 -15.22 10.32
CA PRO A 271 -5.31 -15.83 8.99
C PRO A 271 -4.07 -15.51 8.15
N ILE A 272 -3.62 -16.51 7.40
CA ILE A 272 -2.61 -16.36 6.37
C ILE A 272 -3.22 -16.75 5.04
N LEU A 273 -3.20 -15.86 4.06
CA LEU A 273 -3.59 -16.12 2.68
C LEU A 273 -2.34 -16.24 1.80
N LEU A 274 -2.10 -17.42 1.27
CA LEU A 274 -1.07 -17.70 0.29
C LEU A 274 -1.62 -17.42 -1.11
N ILE A 275 -0.91 -16.65 -1.93
CA ILE A 275 -1.30 -16.38 -3.32
C ILE A 275 -0.16 -16.88 -4.20
N SER A 276 -0.47 -17.76 -5.16
CA SER A 276 0.53 -18.21 -6.12
C SER A 276 0.73 -17.19 -7.24
N ARG A 277 1.83 -17.34 -7.99
CA ARG A 277 2.21 -16.44 -9.08
C ARG A 277 1.08 -16.19 -10.10
N LEU A 278 0.91 -14.93 -10.48
CA LEU A 278 0.01 -14.51 -11.56
C LEU A 278 0.42 -15.13 -12.91
N LEU A 279 -0.49 -15.09 -13.88
CA LEU A 279 -0.16 -15.45 -15.27
C LEU A 279 0.81 -14.43 -15.88
N TYR A 280 1.78 -14.93 -16.65
CA TYR A 280 2.60 -14.08 -17.51
C TYR A 280 2.07 -14.07 -18.94
N ALA A 281 2.22 -12.94 -19.65
CA ALA A 281 1.79 -12.84 -21.03
C ALA A 281 2.45 -13.90 -21.95
N ALA A 282 3.67 -14.30 -21.63
CA ALA A 282 4.35 -15.38 -22.32
C ALA A 282 3.61 -16.74 -22.25
N GLU A 283 2.96 -17.04 -21.13
CA GLU A 283 2.14 -18.26 -20.99
C GLU A 283 0.87 -18.18 -21.85
N ILE A 284 0.25 -17.01 -21.88
CA ILE A 284 -0.94 -16.74 -22.72
C ILE A 284 -0.58 -16.87 -24.19
N ALA A 285 0.60 -16.38 -24.59
CA ALA A 285 1.14 -16.49 -25.95
C ALA A 285 1.62 -17.91 -26.31
N GLY A 286 1.47 -18.90 -25.43
CA GLY A 286 1.79 -20.29 -25.70
C GLY A 286 3.23 -20.70 -25.43
N LYS A 287 4.03 -19.90 -24.70
CA LYS A 287 5.34 -20.31 -24.19
C LYS A 287 5.16 -21.34 -23.06
N LEU A 288 5.05 -22.60 -23.45
CA LEU A 288 4.73 -23.70 -22.55
C LEU A 288 5.78 -23.94 -21.45
N GLU A 289 7.00 -23.42 -21.60
CA GLU A 289 8.09 -23.54 -20.62
C GLU A 289 7.77 -22.89 -19.25
N PHE A 290 6.90 -21.89 -19.21
CA PHE A 290 6.47 -21.24 -17.96
C PHE A 290 5.35 -22.00 -17.23
N VAL A 291 4.62 -22.87 -17.91
CA VAL A 291 3.49 -23.62 -17.32
C VAL A 291 3.94 -24.60 -16.23
N PRO A 292 5.02 -25.42 -16.41
CA PRO A 292 5.54 -26.26 -15.34
C PRO A 292 5.96 -25.44 -14.12
N ILE A 293 6.68 -24.32 -14.33
CA ILE A 293 7.15 -23.44 -13.26
C ILE A 293 5.98 -22.93 -12.43
N ARG A 294 4.89 -22.46 -13.07
CA ARG A 294 3.69 -22.00 -12.37
C ARG A 294 3.02 -23.15 -11.58
N ARG A 295 2.95 -24.34 -12.15
CA ARG A 295 2.43 -25.53 -11.46
C ARG A 295 3.27 -25.90 -10.25
N ASP A 296 4.60 -25.75 -10.31
CA ASP A 296 5.49 -25.98 -9.18
C ASP A 296 5.20 -25.01 -8.03
N PHE A 297 5.01 -23.70 -8.31
CA PHE A 297 4.61 -22.73 -7.30
C PHE A 297 3.28 -23.13 -6.63
N THR A 298 2.25 -23.41 -7.44
CA THR A 298 0.95 -23.85 -6.94
C THR A 298 1.08 -25.11 -6.06
N SER A 299 1.87 -26.10 -6.49
CA SER A 299 2.09 -27.34 -5.74
C SER A 299 2.79 -27.09 -4.41
N ILE A 300 3.76 -26.16 -4.35
CA ILE A 300 4.44 -25.82 -3.09
C ILE A 300 3.44 -25.23 -2.10
N HIS A 301 2.60 -24.31 -2.53
CA HIS A 301 1.58 -23.70 -1.68
C HIS A 301 0.54 -24.71 -1.18
N ILE A 302 0.05 -25.60 -2.06
CA ILE A 302 -0.93 -26.62 -1.70
C ILE A 302 -0.31 -27.62 -0.70
N ASN A 303 0.92 -28.07 -0.94
CA ASN A 303 1.62 -28.97 -0.03
C ASN A 303 1.82 -28.35 1.37
N GLU A 304 2.19 -27.05 1.42
CA GLU A 304 2.35 -26.36 2.69
C GLU A 304 0.99 -26.16 3.38
N LEU A 305 -0.06 -25.77 2.66
CA LEU A 305 -1.42 -25.69 3.16
C LEU A 305 -1.87 -27.02 3.80
N GLU A 306 -1.70 -28.14 3.10
CA GLU A 306 -2.06 -29.47 3.58
C GLU A 306 -1.23 -29.89 4.80
N ARG A 307 0.08 -29.61 4.78
CA ARG A 307 0.98 -29.86 5.92
C ARG A 307 0.50 -29.14 7.16
N ARG A 308 0.19 -27.86 7.05
CA ARG A 308 -0.28 -27.01 8.15
C ARG A 308 -1.63 -27.47 8.69
N ARG A 309 -2.56 -27.80 7.82
CA ARG A 309 -3.88 -28.31 8.22
C ARG A 309 -3.80 -29.65 8.98
N LYS A 310 -2.90 -30.54 8.55
CA LYS A 310 -2.61 -31.79 9.28
C LYS A 310 -2.01 -31.53 10.66
N MET A 311 -1.31 -30.41 10.86
CA MET A 311 -0.77 -29.98 12.15
C MET A 311 -1.80 -29.21 13.01
N GLY A 312 -3.03 -29.02 12.52
CA GLY A 312 -4.11 -28.32 13.23
C GLY A 312 -4.30 -26.84 12.87
N ASP A 313 -3.44 -26.25 12.02
CA ASP A 313 -3.60 -24.85 11.59
C ASP A 313 -4.74 -24.74 10.56
N GLN A 314 -5.91 -24.29 11.02
CA GLN A 314 -7.09 -24.09 10.17
C GLN A 314 -7.16 -22.67 9.58
N ASN A 315 -6.31 -21.75 10.05
CA ASN A 315 -6.30 -20.33 9.65
C ASN A 315 -5.30 -20.06 8.50
N ILE A 316 -5.02 -21.07 7.69
CA ILE A 316 -4.22 -20.95 6.48
C ILE A 316 -5.08 -21.20 5.25
N HIS A 317 -4.94 -20.33 4.25
CA HIS A 317 -5.76 -20.31 3.04
C HIS A 317 -4.89 -20.18 1.80
N PHE A 318 -5.44 -20.60 0.65
CA PHE A 318 -4.76 -20.51 -0.63
C PHE A 318 -5.67 -19.89 -1.69
N LEU A 319 -5.09 -19.07 -2.56
CA LEU A 319 -5.73 -18.47 -3.72
C LEU A 319 -4.80 -18.65 -4.94
N ASP A 320 -5.31 -19.28 -5.99
CA ASP A 320 -4.56 -19.45 -7.23
C ASP A 320 -4.44 -18.11 -7.97
N GLY A 321 -3.23 -17.53 -7.97
CA GLY A 321 -2.94 -16.25 -8.61
C GLY A 321 -3.16 -16.27 -10.11
N SER A 322 -3.06 -17.43 -10.77
CA SER A 322 -3.31 -17.55 -12.22
C SER A 322 -4.74 -17.18 -12.63
N THR A 323 -5.67 -17.13 -11.69
CA THR A 323 -7.08 -16.79 -11.95
C THR A 323 -7.39 -15.30 -11.78
N LEU A 324 -6.42 -14.50 -11.31
CA LEU A 324 -6.70 -13.15 -10.82
C LEU A 324 -6.83 -12.09 -11.93
N TYR A 325 -6.24 -12.29 -13.11
CA TYR A 325 -6.38 -11.35 -14.23
C TYR A 325 -7.75 -11.41 -14.95
N GLY A 326 -8.58 -12.38 -14.64
CA GLY A 326 -9.93 -12.44 -15.18
C GLY A 326 -10.03 -12.96 -16.62
N PRO A 327 -11.06 -12.52 -17.38
CA PRO A 327 -11.36 -13.09 -18.68
C PRO A 327 -10.36 -12.66 -19.77
N ASP A 328 -9.73 -11.47 -19.64
CA ASP A 328 -8.86 -10.87 -20.64
C ASP A 328 -7.42 -10.69 -20.09
N PRO A 329 -6.72 -11.77 -19.72
CA PRO A 329 -5.43 -11.67 -19.06
C PRO A 329 -4.34 -11.06 -19.95
N SER A 330 -4.49 -11.10 -21.29
CA SER A 330 -3.56 -10.49 -22.25
C SER A 330 -3.44 -8.98 -22.12
N GLU A 331 -4.51 -8.29 -21.67
CA GLU A 331 -4.57 -6.82 -21.53
C GLU A 331 -4.12 -6.36 -20.13
N CYS A 332 -3.78 -7.31 -19.25
CA CYS A 332 -3.55 -7.02 -17.83
C CYS A 332 -2.10 -6.66 -17.49
N THR A 333 -1.17 -6.67 -18.44
CA THR A 333 0.24 -6.39 -18.18
C THR A 333 0.82 -5.32 -19.11
N VAL A 334 1.83 -4.57 -18.62
CA VAL A 334 2.54 -3.57 -19.40
C VAL A 334 3.68 -4.19 -20.21
N ASP A 335 4.43 -5.10 -19.59
CA ASP A 335 5.67 -5.69 -20.10
C ASP A 335 5.62 -7.23 -20.15
N GLY A 336 4.44 -7.79 -19.98
CA GLY A 336 4.22 -9.24 -19.91
C GLY A 336 4.25 -9.83 -18.50
N VAL A 337 4.59 -9.01 -17.48
CA VAL A 337 4.70 -9.40 -16.06
C VAL A 337 3.95 -8.43 -15.14
N HIS A 338 4.27 -7.13 -15.22
CA HIS A 338 3.74 -6.11 -14.32
C HIS A 338 2.34 -5.65 -14.75
N ALA A 339 1.46 -5.56 -13.76
CA ALA A 339 0.04 -5.28 -14.01
C ALA A 339 -0.21 -3.85 -14.53
N THR A 340 -1.11 -3.72 -15.52
CA THR A 340 -1.78 -2.46 -15.86
C THR A 340 -2.83 -2.12 -14.78
N ASP A 341 -3.45 -0.94 -14.88
CA ASP A 341 -4.61 -0.60 -14.03
C ASP A 341 -5.74 -1.62 -14.15
N LEU A 342 -5.97 -2.17 -15.36
CA LEU A 342 -6.95 -3.24 -15.56
C LEU A 342 -6.55 -4.50 -14.79
N GLY A 343 -5.28 -4.88 -14.86
CA GLY A 343 -4.73 -6.01 -14.09
C GLY A 343 -4.90 -5.81 -12.59
N PHE A 344 -4.51 -4.66 -12.05
CA PHE A 344 -4.68 -4.34 -10.63
C PHE A 344 -6.15 -4.32 -10.20
N TYR A 345 -7.04 -3.80 -11.04
CA TYR A 345 -8.46 -3.82 -10.77
C TYR A 345 -9.01 -5.24 -10.69
N HIS A 346 -8.64 -6.11 -11.64
CA HIS A 346 -9.04 -7.52 -11.62
C HIS A 346 -8.48 -8.28 -10.41
N ILE A 347 -7.19 -8.13 -10.10
CA ILE A 347 -6.58 -8.70 -8.90
C ILE A 347 -7.40 -8.31 -7.66
N SER A 348 -7.69 -7.01 -7.51
CA SER A 348 -8.41 -6.49 -6.34
C SER A 348 -9.83 -7.01 -6.24
N ARG A 349 -10.57 -7.00 -7.34
CA ARG A 349 -11.98 -7.45 -7.39
C ARG A 349 -12.14 -8.95 -7.14
N ARG A 350 -11.09 -9.73 -7.37
CA ARG A 350 -11.09 -11.18 -7.14
C ARG A 350 -10.51 -11.55 -5.77
N THR A 351 -9.54 -10.80 -5.27
CA THR A 351 -8.91 -11.07 -3.96
C THR A 351 -9.75 -10.52 -2.80
N ALA A 352 -10.32 -9.30 -2.92
CA ALA A 352 -11.08 -8.69 -1.82
C ALA A 352 -12.25 -9.53 -1.31
N PRO A 353 -13.09 -10.19 -2.15
CA PRO A 353 -14.15 -11.07 -1.65
C PRO A 353 -13.61 -12.30 -0.90
N VAL A 354 -12.44 -12.82 -1.29
CA VAL A 354 -11.80 -13.95 -0.58
C VAL A 354 -11.35 -13.50 0.81
N ILE A 355 -10.66 -12.35 0.90
CA ILE A 355 -10.27 -11.74 2.17
C ILE A 355 -11.51 -11.49 3.06
N ALA A 356 -12.55 -10.83 2.54
CA ALA A 356 -13.78 -10.57 3.28
C ALA A 356 -14.40 -11.84 3.84
N ARG A 357 -14.48 -12.92 3.04
CA ARG A 357 -15.00 -14.21 3.48
C ARG A 357 -14.17 -14.82 4.60
N ILE A 358 -12.83 -14.83 4.46
CA ILE A 358 -11.95 -15.37 5.50
C ILE A 358 -12.14 -14.58 6.80
N LEU A 359 -12.10 -13.25 6.74
CA LEU A 359 -12.26 -12.40 7.92
C LEU A 359 -13.64 -12.54 8.58
N SER A 360 -14.70 -12.88 7.83
CA SER A 360 -16.04 -13.10 8.38
C SER A 360 -16.18 -14.42 9.16
N THR A 361 -15.25 -15.37 9.00
CA THR A 361 -15.26 -16.65 9.72
C THR A 361 -14.53 -16.61 11.07
N ILE A 362 -13.83 -15.51 11.35
CA ILE A 362 -13.08 -15.32 12.60
C ILE A 362 -13.96 -14.55 13.57
N LYS A 363 -14.12 -15.10 14.76
CA LYS A 363 -14.91 -14.49 15.83
C LYS A 363 -14.08 -13.51 16.65
#